data_b0303b4c96d570d4888e5c2965e6048a
#
_entry.id   b0303b4c96d570d4888e5c2965e6048a
#
_cell.length_a   1.000
_cell.length_b   1.000
_cell.length_c   1.000
_cell.angle_alpha   90.00
_cell.angle_beta   90.00
_cell.angle_gamma   90.00
#
_symmetry.space_group_name_H-M   'P 1'
#
loop_
_entity.id
_entity.type
_entity.pdbx_description
1 polymer ?
#
loop_
_entity_poly.entity_id
_entity_poly.type
_entity_poly.pdbx_seq_one_letter_code
_entity_poly.pdbx_strand_id
1 'polypeptide(L)'
;SAQLKYPLQGELLSPFVLQDLDGDGVQDAAVFYTTAQSTNVCIAILQKDAEGNWEVRQNLEGLADTVDTVRLARLQAGGSTQLVVGYVASRGDNYLAVYSYENGELSAILEQSYEQYLVEDITGGGNQDLILMSTLEDGGVQIELLTVDRDGSFQQVAVMGLSADKFSGCASVAAGVGADGKRYLVLDGWTGISGNNLATVLLHFDEESQQMIPADQISTQELYNESLRNVSTLVSRDLDGDGTVEIPTQPDEAGLLNMSQSRRMDFIVWMDYTASAPE
;
A
#
# COMPACT_ATOMS: atom_id res chain seq x y z
N SER A 1 9.33 -24.94 -21.10
CA SER A 1 7.95 -24.89 -20.59
C SER A 1 7.84 -23.70 -19.67
N ALA A 2 6.74 -22.96 -19.77
CA ALA A 2 6.40 -21.88 -18.85
C ALA A 2 5.75 -22.45 -17.58
N GLN A 3 5.96 -21.79 -16.44
CA GLN A 3 5.28 -22.07 -15.18
C GLN A 3 4.57 -20.79 -14.70
N LEU A 4 3.29 -20.90 -14.37
CA LEU A 4 2.52 -19.79 -13.83
C LEU A 4 3.04 -19.38 -12.46
N LYS A 5 3.04 -18.08 -12.19
CA LYS A 5 3.43 -17.47 -10.92
C LYS A 5 2.23 -16.82 -10.26
N TYR A 6 2.02 -17.20 -9.02
CA TYR A 6 0.91 -16.70 -8.20
C TYR A 6 1.44 -15.60 -7.27
N PRO A 7 0.72 -14.49 -7.11
CA PRO A 7 1.02 -13.52 -6.07
C PRO A 7 0.99 -14.17 -4.68
N LEU A 8 1.92 -13.77 -3.81
CA LEU A 8 2.03 -14.33 -2.45
C LEU A 8 0.90 -13.84 -1.54
N GLN A 9 0.42 -12.61 -1.75
CA GLN A 9 -0.57 -11.96 -0.89
C GLN A 9 -1.37 -10.91 -1.67
N GLY A 10 -2.33 -10.29 -0.97
CA GLY A 10 -3.21 -9.27 -1.54
C GLY A 10 -4.54 -9.84 -2.02
N GLU A 11 -5.32 -9.02 -2.70
CA GLU A 11 -6.67 -9.40 -3.17
C GLU A 11 -6.65 -10.24 -4.44
N LEU A 12 -5.70 -9.98 -5.33
CA LEU A 12 -5.55 -10.69 -6.59
C LEU A 12 -4.51 -11.81 -6.45
N LEU A 13 -4.96 -13.00 -6.09
CA LEU A 13 -4.11 -14.19 -5.89
C LEU A 13 -4.04 -15.10 -7.12
N SER A 14 -4.66 -14.73 -8.24
CA SER A 14 -4.59 -15.46 -9.50
C SER A 14 -3.29 -15.16 -10.25
N PRO A 15 -2.74 -16.13 -11.00
CA PRO A 15 -1.56 -15.89 -11.84
C PRO A 15 -1.90 -15.09 -13.12
N PHE A 16 -3.14 -14.65 -13.26
CA PHE A 16 -3.60 -13.80 -14.36
C PHE A 16 -4.67 -12.83 -13.87
N VAL A 17 -4.74 -11.70 -14.54
CA VAL A 17 -5.72 -10.64 -14.35
C VAL A 17 -6.44 -10.43 -15.66
N LEU A 18 -7.79 -10.32 -15.61
CA LEU A 18 -8.62 -9.95 -16.76
C LEU A 18 -9.18 -8.55 -16.51
N GLN A 19 -8.75 -7.59 -17.31
CA GLN A 19 -9.15 -6.19 -17.19
C GLN A 19 -9.02 -5.52 -18.55
N ASP A 20 -9.86 -4.54 -18.81
CA ASP A 20 -9.67 -3.57 -19.88
C ASP A 20 -8.53 -2.63 -19.44
N LEU A 21 -7.32 -2.90 -19.90
CA LEU A 21 -6.11 -2.18 -19.48
C LEU A 21 -5.88 -0.92 -20.28
N ASP A 22 -6.29 -0.88 -21.56
CA ASP A 22 -6.11 0.27 -22.46
C ASP A 22 -7.34 1.15 -22.62
N GLY A 23 -8.48 0.74 -22.04
CA GLY A 23 -9.73 1.52 -22.06
C GLY A 23 -10.52 1.42 -23.38
N ASP A 24 -10.27 0.40 -24.19
CA ASP A 24 -10.95 0.19 -25.48
C ASP A 24 -12.32 -0.50 -25.33
N GLY A 25 -12.68 -0.91 -24.13
CA GLY A 25 -13.93 -1.62 -23.78
C GLY A 25 -13.85 -3.14 -23.96
N VAL A 26 -12.70 -3.68 -24.34
CA VAL A 26 -12.44 -5.11 -24.46
C VAL A 26 -11.52 -5.54 -23.32
N GLN A 27 -11.73 -6.73 -22.78
CA GLN A 27 -10.85 -7.25 -21.72
C GLN A 27 -9.54 -7.76 -22.32
N ASP A 28 -8.45 -7.30 -21.72
CA ASP A 28 -7.11 -7.85 -21.86
C ASP A 28 -6.83 -8.89 -20.77
N ALA A 29 -5.75 -9.66 -20.94
CA ALA A 29 -5.24 -10.54 -19.91
C ALA A 29 -3.77 -10.25 -19.65
N ALA A 30 -3.41 -10.02 -18.39
CA ALA A 30 -2.02 -10.02 -17.93
C ALA A 30 -1.74 -11.34 -17.21
N VAL A 31 -0.73 -12.10 -17.65
CA VAL A 31 -0.39 -13.43 -17.12
C VAL A 31 1.02 -13.43 -16.57
N PHE A 32 1.18 -13.82 -15.31
CA PHE A 32 2.46 -13.92 -14.63
C PHE A 32 3.05 -15.34 -14.76
N TYR A 33 4.27 -15.44 -15.24
CA TYR A 33 4.90 -16.73 -15.47
C TYR A 33 6.44 -16.64 -15.42
N THR A 34 7.08 -17.80 -15.33
CA THR A 34 8.54 -17.94 -15.52
C THR A 34 8.82 -19.01 -16.58
N THR A 35 9.99 -18.92 -17.18
CA THR A 35 10.53 -19.95 -18.09
C THR A 35 11.86 -20.47 -17.56
N ALA A 36 12.37 -21.56 -18.15
CA ALA A 36 13.71 -22.05 -17.83
C ALA A 36 14.84 -21.07 -18.20
N GLN A 37 14.52 -20.01 -18.94
CA GLN A 37 15.50 -19.02 -19.44
C GLN A 37 15.33 -17.66 -18.76
N SER A 38 14.17 -17.41 -18.09
CA SER A 38 13.94 -16.15 -17.38
C SER A 38 14.53 -16.21 -15.97
N THR A 39 15.22 -15.16 -15.57
CA THR A 39 15.70 -14.99 -14.19
C THR A 39 14.56 -14.46 -13.31
N ASN A 40 13.78 -13.53 -13.86
CA ASN A 40 12.67 -12.87 -13.19
C ASN A 40 11.31 -13.42 -13.68
N VAL A 41 10.26 -13.05 -12.99
CA VAL A 41 8.89 -13.25 -13.44
C VAL A 41 8.65 -12.46 -14.72
N CYS A 42 8.02 -13.09 -15.70
CA CYS A 42 7.58 -12.45 -16.92
C CYS A 42 6.09 -12.12 -16.84
N ILE A 43 5.68 -11.06 -17.53
CA ILE A 43 4.29 -10.69 -17.76
C ILE A 43 3.99 -10.87 -19.24
N ALA A 44 3.00 -11.70 -19.58
CA ALA A 44 2.44 -11.77 -20.94
C ALA A 44 1.15 -10.97 -20.99
N ILE A 45 1.03 -10.07 -21.96
CA ILE A 45 -0.22 -9.41 -22.31
C ILE A 45 -0.87 -10.17 -23.47
N LEU A 46 -2.12 -10.53 -23.28
CA LEU A 46 -2.93 -11.22 -24.28
C LEU A 46 -4.17 -10.38 -24.59
N GLN A 47 -4.51 -10.34 -25.87
CA GLN A 47 -5.74 -9.73 -26.37
C GLN A 47 -6.52 -10.73 -27.22
N LYS A 48 -7.81 -10.52 -27.37
CA LYS A 48 -8.62 -11.33 -28.25
C LYS A 48 -8.46 -10.87 -29.71
N ASP A 49 -8.29 -11.85 -30.60
CA ASP A 49 -8.39 -11.61 -32.05
C ASP A 49 -9.85 -11.38 -32.50
N ALA A 50 -10.05 -11.16 -33.79
CA ALA A 50 -11.39 -10.97 -34.37
C ALA A 50 -12.30 -12.19 -34.25
N GLU A 51 -11.72 -13.38 -34.10
CA GLU A 51 -12.39 -14.66 -33.92
C GLU A 51 -12.67 -14.97 -32.44
N GLY A 52 -12.14 -14.15 -31.49
CA GLY A 52 -12.30 -14.27 -30.05
C GLY A 52 -11.28 -15.18 -29.38
N ASN A 53 -10.19 -15.57 -30.05
CA ASN A 53 -9.11 -16.35 -29.47
C ASN A 53 -8.10 -15.42 -28.79
N TRP A 54 -7.50 -15.90 -27.71
CA TRP A 54 -6.45 -15.16 -27.02
C TRP A 54 -5.11 -15.28 -27.77
N GLU A 55 -4.54 -14.14 -28.07
CA GLU A 55 -3.20 -14.01 -28.67
C GLU A 55 -2.26 -13.23 -27.77
N VAL A 56 -1.03 -13.70 -27.63
CA VAL A 56 0.02 -12.98 -26.91
C VAL A 56 0.45 -11.77 -27.75
N ARG A 57 0.29 -10.58 -27.21
CA ARG A 57 0.72 -9.32 -27.82
C ARG A 57 2.11 -8.92 -27.40
N GLN A 58 2.43 -9.11 -26.12
CA GLN A 58 3.71 -8.72 -25.56
C GLN A 58 4.15 -9.67 -24.45
N ASN A 59 5.47 -9.78 -24.27
CA ASN A 59 6.07 -10.35 -23.09
C ASN A 59 7.07 -9.34 -22.52
N LEU A 60 6.99 -9.10 -21.22
CA LEU A 60 7.87 -8.21 -20.47
C LEU A 60 8.49 -8.98 -19.31
N GLU A 61 9.76 -8.76 -19.04
CA GLU A 61 10.43 -9.28 -17.83
C GLU A 61 10.19 -8.30 -16.68
N GLY A 62 9.75 -8.80 -15.54
CA GLY A 62 9.52 -8.02 -14.33
C GLY A 62 10.81 -7.83 -13.52
N LEU A 63 10.66 -7.21 -12.32
CA LEU A 63 11.81 -6.72 -11.56
C LEU A 63 12.48 -7.79 -10.67
N ALA A 64 11.77 -8.88 -10.34
CA ALA A 64 12.32 -9.96 -9.52
C ALA A 64 11.71 -11.33 -9.84
N ASP A 65 12.15 -12.35 -9.14
CA ASP A 65 11.81 -13.77 -9.37
C ASP A 65 10.48 -14.20 -8.74
N THR A 66 9.89 -13.34 -7.90
CA THR A 66 8.65 -13.62 -7.19
C THR A 66 7.69 -12.43 -7.26
N VAL A 67 6.41 -12.68 -7.56
CA VAL A 67 5.34 -11.69 -7.43
C VAL A 67 4.85 -11.71 -5.99
N ASP A 68 4.92 -10.58 -5.32
CA ASP A 68 4.40 -10.41 -3.97
C ASP A 68 2.91 -10.07 -4.03
N THR A 69 2.58 -8.96 -4.69
CA THR A 69 1.20 -8.44 -4.81
C THR A 69 0.90 -8.02 -6.24
N VAL A 70 -0.37 -8.07 -6.59
CA VAL A 70 -0.90 -7.47 -7.83
C VAL A 70 -2.12 -6.64 -7.47
N ARG A 71 -2.19 -5.42 -8.00
CA ARG A 71 -3.35 -4.53 -7.87
C ARG A 71 -3.67 -3.89 -9.21
N LEU A 72 -4.94 -3.58 -9.39
CA LEU A 72 -5.43 -2.73 -10.48
C LEU A 72 -5.70 -1.34 -9.89
N ALA A 73 -5.25 -0.31 -10.56
CA ALA A 73 -5.34 1.06 -10.07
C ALA A 73 -5.81 2.02 -11.16
N ARG A 74 -6.59 3.02 -10.76
CA ARG A 74 -6.97 4.17 -11.59
C ARG A 74 -6.22 5.40 -11.10
N LEU A 75 -4.95 5.47 -11.46
CA LEU A 75 -4.05 6.54 -11.01
C LEU A 75 -4.19 7.80 -11.89
N GLN A 76 -4.69 7.66 -13.12
CA GLN A 76 -4.77 8.75 -14.09
C GLN A 76 -6.22 9.09 -14.44
N ALA A 77 -6.54 10.38 -14.51
CA ALA A 77 -7.88 10.85 -14.86
C ALA A 77 -8.26 10.51 -16.31
N GLY A 78 -9.40 9.84 -16.49
CA GLY A 78 -9.92 9.45 -17.81
C GLY A 78 -9.04 8.45 -18.55
N GLY A 79 -8.08 7.85 -17.85
CA GLY A 79 -7.11 6.93 -18.40
C GLY A 79 -7.47 5.45 -18.27
N SER A 80 -6.57 4.66 -18.78
CA SER A 80 -6.53 3.22 -18.65
C SER A 80 -6.36 2.78 -17.19
N THR A 81 -6.62 1.51 -16.92
CA THR A 81 -6.32 0.90 -15.63
C THR A 81 -4.85 0.49 -15.58
N GLN A 82 -4.12 0.99 -14.59
CA GLN A 82 -2.73 0.61 -14.36
C GLN A 82 -2.63 -0.69 -13.59
N LEU A 83 -1.59 -1.47 -13.91
CA LEU A 83 -1.23 -2.70 -13.22
C LEU A 83 -0.09 -2.40 -12.25
N VAL A 84 -0.36 -2.48 -10.95
CA VAL A 84 0.62 -2.27 -9.88
C VAL A 84 1.09 -3.62 -9.39
N VAL A 85 2.38 -3.90 -9.52
CA VAL A 85 2.97 -5.19 -9.18
C VAL A 85 4.08 -5.01 -8.17
N GLY A 86 3.90 -5.59 -6.99
CA GLY A 86 4.93 -5.76 -5.99
C GLY A 86 5.73 -7.03 -6.27
N TYR A 87 7.04 -6.91 -6.25
CA TYR A 87 7.98 -8.02 -6.44
C TYR A 87 8.86 -8.21 -5.22
N VAL A 88 9.24 -9.44 -4.96
CA VAL A 88 10.24 -9.79 -3.94
C VAL A 88 11.38 -10.53 -4.65
N ALA A 89 12.60 -10.04 -4.46
CA ALA A 89 13.79 -10.74 -4.89
C ALA A 89 14.18 -11.82 -3.87
N SER A 90 14.80 -12.91 -4.33
CA SER A 90 15.31 -13.99 -3.46
C SER A 90 16.23 -13.51 -2.34
N ARG A 91 16.78 -12.29 -2.44
CA ARG A 91 17.64 -11.66 -1.42
C ARG A 91 16.84 -10.87 -0.37
N GLY A 92 15.51 -10.78 -0.53
CA GLY A 92 14.62 -10.08 0.40
C GLY A 92 14.35 -8.61 0.06
N ASP A 93 14.87 -8.08 -1.05
CA ASP A 93 14.55 -6.73 -1.52
C ASP A 93 13.18 -6.70 -2.19
N ASN A 94 12.37 -5.69 -1.91
CA ASN A 94 11.07 -5.48 -2.52
C ASN A 94 11.13 -4.37 -3.56
N TYR A 95 10.52 -4.63 -4.72
CA TYR A 95 10.41 -3.68 -5.82
C TYR A 95 8.98 -3.52 -6.25
N LEU A 96 8.55 -2.29 -6.49
CA LEU A 96 7.25 -1.96 -7.06
C LEU A 96 7.43 -1.51 -8.50
N ALA A 97 6.61 -2.04 -9.40
CA ALA A 97 6.45 -1.50 -10.72
C ALA A 97 4.98 -1.12 -10.94
N VAL A 98 4.76 0.03 -11.55
CA VAL A 98 3.46 0.44 -12.08
C VAL A 98 3.55 0.40 -13.59
N TYR A 99 2.68 -0.39 -14.20
CA TYR A 99 2.62 -0.54 -15.64
C TYR A 99 1.38 0.14 -16.21
N SER A 100 1.54 0.85 -17.31
CA SER A 100 0.46 1.32 -18.17
C SER A 100 0.47 0.55 -19.49
N TYR A 101 -0.73 0.21 -19.99
CA TYR A 101 -0.89 -0.45 -21.27
C TYR A 101 -1.52 0.56 -22.24
N GLU A 102 -0.72 1.08 -23.15
CA GLU A 102 -1.15 2.12 -24.08
C GLU A 102 -0.63 1.81 -25.50
N ASN A 103 -1.47 2.06 -26.51
CA ASN A 103 -1.12 1.85 -27.90
C ASN A 103 -0.61 0.44 -28.23
N GLY A 104 -1.07 -0.57 -27.48
CA GLY A 104 -0.67 -1.97 -27.63
C GLY A 104 0.67 -2.32 -26.98
N GLU A 105 1.20 -1.45 -26.12
CA GLU A 105 2.46 -1.67 -25.41
C GLU A 105 2.28 -1.51 -23.88
N LEU A 106 2.66 -2.54 -23.14
CA LEU A 106 2.80 -2.47 -21.69
C LEU A 106 4.18 -1.91 -21.36
N SER A 107 4.23 -0.80 -20.67
CA SER A 107 5.47 -0.18 -20.21
C SER A 107 5.42 0.16 -18.73
N ALA A 108 6.57 0.08 -18.06
CA ALA A 108 6.68 0.55 -16.69
C ALA A 108 6.74 2.08 -16.68
N ILE A 109 5.82 2.70 -15.95
CA ILE A 109 5.78 4.16 -15.74
C ILE A 109 6.36 4.56 -14.37
N LEU A 110 6.56 3.58 -13.48
CA LEU A 110 7.29 3.72 -12.21
C LEU A 110 7.98 2.39 -11.88
N GLU A 111 9.21 2.48 -11.43
CA GLU A 111 9.95 1.37 -10.81
C GLU A 111 10.69 1.90 -9.58
N GLN A 112 10.41 1.33 -8.39
CA GLN A 112 10.98 1.81 -7.13
C GLN A 112 11.07 0.68 -6.09
N SER A 113 12.06 0.75 -5.20
CA SER A 113 12.08 -0.10 -4.01
C SER A 113 11.05 0.38 -3.00
N TYR A 114 10.47 -0.52 -2.22
CA TYR A 114 9.48 -0.19 -1.19
C TYR A 114 9.57 -1.16 0.00
N GLU A 115 9.07 -0.71 1.14
CA GLU A 115 8.82 -1.56 2.32
C GLU A 115 7.34 -1.93 2.41
N GLN A 116 6.48 -0.92 2.27
CA GLN A 116 5.03 -1.05 2.16
C GLN A 116 4.50 -0.08 1.09
N TYR A 117 3.35 -0.37 0.52
CA TYR A 117 2.66 0.57 -0.36
C TYR A 117 1.14 0.46 -0.20
N LEU A 118 0.46 1.52 -0.58
CA LEU A 118 -1.00 1.61 -0.63
C LEU A 118 -1.43 2.32 -1.92
N VAL A 119 -2.56 1.90 -2.47
CA VAL A 119 -3.21 2.55 -3.63
C VAL A 119 -4.59 3.00 -3.17
N GLU A 120 -4.76 4.29 -2.90
CA GLU A 120 -6.01 4.90 -2.42
C GLU A 120 -6.07 6.39 -2.81
N ASP A 121 -7.26 6.94 -2.93
CA ASP A 121 -7.46 8.37 -3.17
C ASP A 121 -7.30 9.17 -1.86
N ILE A 122 -6.07 9.51 -1.51
CA ILE A 122 -5.72 10.26 -0.28
C ILE A 122 -5.84 11.77 -0.50
N THR A 123 -5.54 12.22 -1.73
CA THR A 123 -5.65 13.65 -2.08
C THR A 123 -7.08 14.13 -2.26
N GLY A 124 -8.06 13.22 -2.41
CA GLY A 124 -9.45 13.57 -2.71
C GLY A 124 -9.68 14.01 -4.15
N GLY A 125 -8.71 13.78 -5.02
CA GLY A 125 -8.74 14.17 -6.44
C GLY A 125 -9.69 13.34 -7.30
N GLY A 126 -10.24 12.24 -6.79
CA GLY A 126 -11.15 11.33 -7.49
C GLY A 126 -10.43 10.24 -8.30
N ASN A 127 -9.11 10.31 -8.43
CA ASN A 127 -8.26 9.21 -8.87
C ASN A 127 -7.55 8.63 -7.65
N GLN A 128 -7.08 7.39 -7.78
CA GLN A 128 -6.24 6.82 -6.74
C GLN A 128 -4.84 7.42 -6.79
N ASP A 129 -4.23 7.56 -5.63
CA ASP A 129 -2.84 7.94 -5.44
C ASP A 129 -2.02 6.69 -5.12
N LEU A 130 -0.72 6.78 -5.27
CA LEU A 130 0.22 5.77 -4.82
C LEU A 130 0.98 6.31 -3.61
N ILE A 131 0.86 5.61 -2.49
CA ILE A 131 1.59 5.90 -1.26
C ILE A 131 2.68 4.85 -1.10
N LEU A 132 3.93 5.31 -1.00
CA LEU A 132 5.09 4.44 -0.78
C LEU A 132 5.70 4.71 0.58
N MET A 133 6.06 3.64 1.27
CA MET A 133 6.84 3.69 2.49
C MET A 133 8.18 3.00 2.26
N SER A 134 9.24 3.63 2.74
CA SER A 134 10.61 3.12 2.71
C SER A 134 11.33 3.45 4.02
N THR A 135 12.41 2.72 4.29
CA THR A 135 13.26 2.99 5.46
C THR A 135 14.25 4.10 5.12
N LEU A 136 14.35 5.10 6.00
CA LEU A 136 15.37 6.14 5.94
C LEU A 136 16.74 5.59 6.35
N GLU A 137 17.82 6.27 5.96
CA GLU A 137 19.20 5.90 6.32
C GLU A 137 19.43 5.84 7.84
N ASP A 138 18.73 6.68 8.61
CA ASP A 138 18.77 6.71 10.07
C ASP A 138 17.88 5.63 10.73
N GLY A 139 17.18 4.83 9.92
CA GLY A 139 16.26 3.77 10.36
C GLY A 139 14.83 4.24 10.58
N GLY A 140 14.50 5.49 10.29
CA GLY A 140 13.13 6.01 10.32
C GLY A 140 12.32 5.57 9.09
N VAL A 141 11.08 6.05 8.98
CA VAL A 141 10.16 5.75 7.87
C VAL A 141 9.95 6.98 7.01
N GLN A 142 10.19 6.88 5.72
CA GLN A 142 9.77 7.86 4.73
C GLN A 142 8.43 7.45 4.12
N ILE A 143 7.54 8.41 3.98
CA ILE A 143 6.24 8.26 3.33
C ILE A 143 6.23 9.22 2.14
N GLU A 144 6.00 8.69 0.95
CA GLU A 144 5.87 9.46 -0.28
C GLU A 144 4.45 9.33 -0.82
N LEU A 145 3.82 10.45 -1.14
CA LEU A 145 2.52 10.52 -1.80
C LEU A 145 2.74 10.90 -3.25
N LEU A 146 2.38 10.01 -4.15
CA LEU A 146 2.57 10.14 -5.59
C LEU A 146 1.23 10.18 -6.29
N THR A 147 1.05 11.13 -7.20
CA THR A 147 -0.08 11.21 -8.13
C THR A 147 0.40 11.03 -9.57
N VAL A 148 -0.50 10.78 -10.49
CA VAL A 148 -0.18 10.68 -11.92
C VAL A 148 -0.82 11.85 -12.67
N ASP A 149 0.00 12.60 -13.39
CA ASP A 149 -0.44 13.70 -14.23
C ASP A 149 -1.17 13.19 -15.48
N ARG A 150 -1.80 14.13 -16.22
CA ARG A 150 -2.54 13.83 -17.45
C ARG A 150 -1.68 13.23 -18.56
N ASP A 151 -0.38 13.47 -18.55
CA ASP A 151 0.58 12.90 -19.49
C ASP A 151 1.13 11.53 -19.07
N GLY A 152 0.63 10.97 -17.94
CA GLY A 152 1.04 9.67 -17.43
C GLY A 152 2.30 9.69 -16.56
N SER A 153 2.86 10.88 -16.28
CA SER A 153 4.04 11.00 -15.42
C SER A 153 3.67 11.04 -13.93
N PHE A 154 4.49 10.39 -13.10
CA PHE A 154 4.35 10.47 -11.65
C PHE A 154 4.89 11.79 -11.12
N GLN A 155 4.12 12.38 -10.20
CA GLN A 155 4.49 13.57 -9.45
C GLN A 155 4.49 13.24 -7.95
N GLN A 156 5.59 13.54 -7.28
CA GLN A 156 5.65 13.49 -5.83
C GLN A 156 4.99 14.76 -5.27
N VAL A 157 3.76 14.62 -4.76
CA VAL A 157 3.01 15.77 -4.23
C VAL A 157 3.30 16.04 -2.77
N ALA A 158 3.67 15.02 -1.99
CA ALA A 158 4.09 15.19 -0.62
C ALA A 158 5.12 14.14 -0.21
N VAL A 159 5.98 14.49 0.73
CA VAL A 159 6.90 13.57 1.41
C VAL A 159 6.95 13.90 2.90
N MET A 160 6.94 12.87 3.72
CA MET A 160 7.05 13.00 5.17
C MET A 160 8.04 11.97 5.72
N GLY A 161 8.89 12.39 6.65
CA GLY A 161 9.76 11.51 7.42
C GLY A 161 9.26 11.33 8.85
N LEU A 162 9.20 10.09 9.31
CA LEU A 162 9.00 9.74 10.71
C LEU A 162 10.35 9.25 11.27
N SER A 163 10.85 9.95 12.28
CA SER A 163 12.18 9.67 12.84
C SER A 163 12.29 8.31 13.51
N ALA A 164 13.48 7.73 13.52
CA ALA A 164 13.77 6.41 14.07
C ALA A 164 13.54 6.27 15.59
N ASP A 165 13.51 7.37 16.33
CA ASP A 165 13.13 7.38 17.74
C ASP A 165 11.63 7.12 17.95
N LYS A 166 10.80 7.32 16.92
CA LYS A 166 9.37 7.00 16.91
C LYS A 166 9.11 5.65 16.24
N PHE A 167 9.59 5.49 15.00
CA PHE A 167 9.38 4.28 14.20
C PHE A 167 10.70 3.80 13.58
N SER A 168 10.99 2.54 13.75
CA SER A 168 12.15 1.87 13.14
C SER A 168 11.78 1.06 11.89
N GLY A 169 10.58 1.24 11.36
CA GLY A 169 10.07 0.60 10.15
C GLY A 169 8.54 0.60 10.12
N CYS A 170 7.97 0.32 8.96
CA CYS A 170 6.54 0.24 8.73
C CYS A 170 6.05 -1.21 8.80
N ALA A 171 5.09 -1.49 9.67
CA ALA A 171 4.47 -2.81 9.78
C ALA A 171 3.24 -2.96 8.89
N SER A 172 2.43 -1.91 8.79
CA SER A 172 1.19 -1.88 7.99
C SER A 172 0.79 -0.46 7.64
N VAL A 173 0.05 -0.33 6.57
CA VAL A 173 -0.60 0.91 6.17
C VAL A 173 -2.02 0.62 5.69
N ALA A 174 -2.96 1.45 6.11
CA ALA A 174 -4.35 1.43 5.67
C ALA A 174 -4.84 2.86 5.43
N ALA A 175 -5.94 3.01 4.72
CA ALA A 175 -6.63 4.28 4.56
C ALA A 175 -8.09 4.14 4.96
N GLY A 176 -8.64 5.18 5.55
CA GLY A 176 -10.06 5.24 5.95
C GLY A 176 -10.59 6.67 5.94
N VAL A 177 -11.88 6.80 6.12
CA VAL A 177 -12.57 8.10 6.20
C VAL A 177 -12.90 8.39 7.66
N GLY A 178 -12.45 9.53 8.17
CA GLY A 178 -12.81 9.97 9.51
C GLY A 178 -14.22 10.53 9.60
N ALA A 179 -14.72 10.75 10.81
CA ALA A 179 -16.04 11.33 11.05
C ALA A 179 -16.21 12.76 10.49
N ASP A 180 -15.11 13.47 10.25
CA ASP A 180 -15.05 14.77 9.58
C ASP A 180 -15.11 14.67 8.04
N GLY A 181 -15.21 13.47 7.49
CA GLY A 181 -15.26 13.20 6.05
C GLY A 181 -13.91 13.28 5.34
N LYS A 182 -12.82 13.54 6.06
CA LYS A 182 -11.47 13.53 5.49
C LYS A 182 -10.94 12.12 5.36
N ARG A 183 -10.05 11.92 4.39
CA ARG A 183 -9.30 10.67 4.25
C ARG A 183 -8.05 10.70 5.11
N TYR A 184 -7.82 9.60 5.81
CA TYR A 184 -6.68 9.41 6.69
C TYR A 184 -5.86 8.22 6.24
N LEU A 185 -4.55 8.39 6.30
CA LEU A 185 -3.58 7.31 6.23
C LEU A 185 -3.30 6.85 7.65
N VAL A 186 -3.51 5.57 7.91
CA VAL A 186 -3.28 4.93 9.21
C VAL A 186 -2.03 4.07 9.08
N LEU A 187 -0.95 4.49 9.72
CA LEU A 187 0.35 3.83 9.66
C LEU A 187 0.66 3.16 10.99
N ASP A 188 0.85 1.85 10.97
CA ASP A 188 1.39 1.07 12.08
C ASP A 188 2.90 0.93 11.92
N GLY A 189 3.66 1.46 12.86
CA GLY A 189 5.11 1.42 12.86
C GLY A 189 5.68 0.60 14.01
N TRP A 190 6.84 -0.01 13.75
CA TRP A 190 7.64 -0.67 14.77
C TRP A 190 8.27 0.38 15.68
N THR A 191 8.15 0.22 16.99
CA THR A 191 8.66 1.16 17.98
C THR A 191 9.30 0.45 19.16
N GLY A 192 10.06 1.22 19.96
CA GLY A 192 10.77 0.72 21.14
C GLY A 192 12.19 0.24 20.83
N ILE A 193 13.01 0.12 21.88
CA ILE A 193 14.44 -0.20 21.80
C ILE A 193 14.72 -1.54 21.09
N SER A 194 13.77 -2.46 21.13
CA SER A 194 13.87 -3.80 20.50
C SER A 194 13.07 -3.91 19.20
N GLY A 195 12.35 -2.88 18.79
CA GLY A 195 11.46 -2.92 17.61
C GLY A 195 10.33 -3.93 17.69
N ASN A 196 9.92 -4.33 18.90
CA ASN A 196 8.93 -5.40 19.09
C ASN A 196 7.52 -4.89 19.43
N ASN A 197 7.36 -3.59 19.57
CA ASN A 197 6.07 -2.95 19.80
C ASN A 197 5.57 -2.30 18.54
N LEU A 198 4.26 -2.17 18.41
CA LEU A 198 3.62 -1.37 17.38
C LEU A 198 2.99 -0.12 17.99
N ALA A 199 3.00 0.95 17.25
CA ALA A 199 2.19 2.13 17.50
C ALA A 199 1.61 2.65 16.19
N THR A 200 0.54 3.41 16.27
CA THR A 200 -0.19 3.92 15.11
C THR A 200 -0.09 5.44 15.05
N VAL A 201 0.16 5.96 13.87
CA VAL A 201 0.04 7.38 13.55
C VAL A 201 -1.00 7.59 12.46
N LEU A 202 -1.79 8.66 12.59
CA LEU A 202 -2.76 9.07 11.58
C LEU A 202 -2.24 10.31 10.87
N LEU A 203 -2.29 10.26 9.55
CA LEU A 203 -1.87 11.35 8.69
C LEU A 203 -3.00 11.68 7.73
N HIS A 204 -3.12 12.93 7.32
CA HIS A 204 -3.96 13.33 6.21
C HIS A 204 -3.20 14.26 5.28
N PHE A 205 -3.63 14.33 4.03
CA PHE A 205 -3.10 15.28 3.08
C PHE A 205 -3.81 16.62 3.25
N ASP A 206 -3.04 17.67 3.47
CA ASP A 206 -3.53 19.04 3.55
C ASP A 206 -3.37 19.74 2.19
N GLU A 207 -4.49 20.01 1.53
CA GLU A 207 -4.50 20.60 0.20
C GLU A 207 -3.92 22.01 0.16
N GLU A 208 -4.03 22.79 1.26
CA GLU A 208 -3.55 24.16 1.30
C GLU A 208 -2.02 24.21 1.37
N SER A 209 -1.42 23.40 2.23
CA SER A 209 0.05 23.33 2.37
C SER A 209 0.71 22.34 1.41
N GLN A 210 -0.06 21.47 0.76
CA GLN A 210 0.44 20.36 -0.07
C GLN A 210 1.38 19.43 0.72
N GLN A 211 0.99 19.09 1.94
CA GLN A 211 1.79 18.27 2.84
C GLN A 211 0.95 17.16 3.49
N MET A 212 1.63 16.07 3.81
CA MET A 212 1.11 15.09 4.76
C MET A 212 1.33 15.62 6.17
N ILE A 213 0.26 15.78 6.93
CA ILE A 213 0.32 16.29 8.29
C ILE A 213 -0.36 15.31 9.27
N PRO A 214 0.09 15.26 10.53
CA PRO A 214 -0.65 14.53 11.56
C PRO A 214 -2.08 15.03 11.67
N ALA A 215 -3.00 14.14 11.91
CA ALA A 215 -4.44 14.45 12.01
C ALA A 215 -4.72 15.52 13.07
N ASP A 216 -4.02 15.42 14.21
CA ASP A 216 -3.96 16.44 15.27
C ASP A 216 -2.67 16.20 16.07
N GLN A 217 -1.90 17.25 16.34
CA GLN A 217 -0.65 17.09 17.08
C GLN A 217 -0.85 16.59 18.51
N ILE A 218 -1.97 16.96 19.15
CA ILE A 218 -2.31 16.54 20.50
C ILE A 218 -2.86 15.12 20.48
N SER A 219 -3.85 14.84 19.66
CA SER A 219 -4.45 13.54 19.53
C SER A 219 -3.48 12.51 18.94
N THR A 220 -2.59 12.90 18.03
CA THR A 220 -1.54 12.00 17.51
C THR A 220 -0.60 11.56 18.62
N GLN A 221 -0.29 12.44 19.57
CA GLN A 221 0.58 12.10 20.69
C GLN A 221 -0.15 11.21 21.70
N GLU A 222 -1.41 11.50 22.02
CA GLU A 222 -2.26 10.68 22.87
C GLU A 222 -2.56 9.33 22.18
N LEU A 223 -2.96 9.36 20.92
CA LEU A 223 -3.23 8.14 20.15
C LEU A 223 -1.98 7.27 20.00
N TYR A 224 -0.79 7.88 19.80
CA TYR A 224 0.45 7.14 19.80
C TYR A 224 0.68 6.37 21.09
N ASN A 225 0.45 6.99 22.25
CA ASN A 225 0.60 6.35 23.56
C ASN A 225 -0.48 5.28 23.78
N GLU A 226 -1.71 5.56 23.46
CA GLU A 226 -2.83 4.61 23.59
C GLU A 226 -2.74 3.45 22.61
N SER A 227 -2.23 3.70 21.40
CA SER A 227 -2.04 2.67 20.38
C SER A 227 -0.80 1.80 20.61
N LEU A 228 0.04 2.13 21.60
CA LEU A 228 1.23 1.33 21.92
C LEU A 228 0.83 -0.07 22.32
N ARG A 229 1.28 -1.07 21.59
CA ARG A 229 0.99 -2.49 21.81
C ARG A 229 2.19 -3.37 21.53
N ASN A 230 2.33 -4.44 22.28
CA ASN A 230 3.45 -5.38 22.13
C ASN A 230 3.08 -6.65 21.35
N VAL A 231 1.99 -6.60 20.59
CA VAL A 231 1.53 -7.70 19.76
C VAL A 231 1.70 -7.31 18.29
N SER A 232 2.74 -7.82 17.68
CA SER A 232 3.20 -7.49 16.34
C SER A 232 2.24 -7.87 15.20
N THR A 233 1.23 -8.67 15.49
CA THR A 233 0.23 -9.11 14.51
C THR A 233 -1.06 -8.30 14.54
N LEU A 234 -1.19 -7.38 15.50
CA LEU A 234 -2.36 -6.52 15.63
C LEU A 234 -2.13 -5.21 14.89
N VAL A 235 -2.43 -5.24 13.62
CA VAL A 235 -2.37 -4.06 12.72
C VAL A 235 -3.74 -3.44 12.55
N SER A 236 -3.75 -2.12 12.36
CA SER A 236 -4.95 -1.34 12.10
C SER A 236 -5.57 -1.74 10.77
N ARG A 237 -6.90 -1.87 10.73
CA ARG A 237 -7.63 -2.27 9.51
C ARG A 237 -9.12 -2.00 9.67
N ASP A 238 -9.82 -1.83 8.57
CA ASP A 238 -11.28 -1.84 8.54
C ASP A 238 -11.77 -3.29 8.81
N LEU A 239 -12.37 -3.49 9.98
CA LEU A 239 -12.81 -4.83 10.46
C LEU A 239 -14.23 -5.16 10.06
N ASP A 240 -15.10 -4.17 9.96
CA ASP A 240 -16.53 -4.35 9.71
C ASP A 240 -16.97 -3.90 8.32
N GLY A 241 -16.06 -3.28 7.53
CA GLY A 241 -16.29 -2.89 6.15
C GLY A 241 -17.06 -1.58 6.01
N ASP A 242 -17.06 -0.72 7.02
CA ASP A 242 -17.76 0.56 7.00
C ASP A 242 -16.93 1.69 6.37
N GLY A 243 -15.65 1.45 6.08
CA GLY A 243 -14.71 2.41 5.50
C GLY A 243 -13.93 3.22 6.54
N THR A 244 -14.19 2.99 7.83
CA THR A 244 -13.37 3.49 8.94
C THR A 244 -12.31 2.46 9.30
N VAL A 245 -11.14 2.90 9.74
CA VAL A 245 -10.07 1.98 10.17
C VAL A 245 -10.08 1.86 11.68
N GLU A 246 -10.29 0.65 12.19
CA GLU A 246 -10.16 0.38 13.61
C GLU A 246 -8.69 0.23 13.99
N ILE A 247 -8.33 0.93 15.08
CA ILE A 247 -6.99 0.91 15.65
C ILE A 247 -7.01 0.04 16.91
N PRO A 248 -6.17 -1.02 16.96
CA PRO A 248 -6.06 -1.82 18.17
C PRO A 248 -5.29 -1.05 19.23
N THR A 249 -5.94 -0.76 20.34
CA THR A 249 -5.38 -0.04 21.47
C THR A 249 -5.23 -0.93 22.67
N GLN A 250 -4.23 -0.63 23.50
CA GLN A 250 -3.97 -1.31 24.73
C GLN A 250 -3.87 -0.26 25.84
N PRO A 251 -5.02 0.16 26.41
CA PRO A 251 -5.02 1.19 27.44
C PRO A 251 -4.15 0.78 28.62
N ASP A 252 -3.27 1.68 29.07
CA ASP A 252 -2.38 1.46 30.22
C ASP A 252 -3.15 1.67 31.55
N GLU A 253 -4.31 1.06 31.65
CA GLU A 253 -5.04 1.02 32.91
C GLU A 253 -4.38 0.00 33.85
N ALA A 254 -3.88 0.47 34.98
CA ALA A 254 -3.35 -0.36 36.08
C ALA A 254 -2.06 -1.17 35.76
N GLY A 255 -1.14 -0.65 34.95
CA GLY A 255 0.16 -1.27 34.75
C GLY A 255 0.13 -2.54 33.90
N LEU A 256 -0.82 -2.64 32.96
CA LEU A 256 -0.97 -3.74 32.02
C LEU A 256 0.29 -3.97 31.18
N LEU A 257 1.08 -2.94 30.94
CA LEU A 257 2.36 -3.02 30.22
C LEU A 257 3.39 -3.94 30.93
N ASN A 258 3.21 -4.19 32.21
CA ASN A 258 4.04 -5.11 32.99
C ASN A 258 3.53 -6.56 33.01
N MET A 259 2.40 -6.84 32.38
CA MET A 259 1.85 -8.19 32.29
C MET A 259 2.52 -9.02 31.18
N SER A 260 2.40 -10.33 31.25
CA SER A 260 2.84 -11.22 30.16
C SER A 260 2.01 -10.98 28.88
N GLN A 261 2.61 -11.15 27.71
CA GLN A 261 1.98 -10.92 26.41
C GLN A 261 0.61 -11.62 26.25
N SER A 262 0.49 -12.87 26.75
CA SER A 262 -0.76 -13.62 26.68
C SER A 262 -1.89 -13.02 27.50
N ARG A 263 -1.58 -12.34 28.61
CA ARG A 263 -2.59 -11.67 29.44
C ARG A 263 -2.97 -10.30 28.90
N ARG A 264 -2.06 -9.63 28.17
CA ARG A 264 -2.33 -8.31 27.57
C ARG A 264 -3.29 -8.42 26.38
N MET A 265 -3.30 -9.51 25.65
CA MET A 265 -4.24 -9.74 24.55
C MET A 265 -5.70 -9.72 25.00
N ASP A 266 -5.98 -10.07 26.26
CA ASP A 266 -7.35 -10.05 26.83
C ASP A 266 -7.90 -8.62 27.03
N PHE A 267 -7.05 -7.60 26.86
CA PHE A 267 -7.39 -6.19 27.10
C PHE A 267 -7.22 -5.30 25.87
N ILE A 268 -7.20 -5.87 24.66
CA ILE A 268 -7.14 -5.08 23.45
C ILE A 268 -8.54 -4.59 23.11
N VAL A 269 -8.65 -3.29 22.91
CA VAL A 269 -9.86 -2.62 22.45
C VAL A 269 -9.58 -2.12 21.02
N TRP A 270 -10.49 -2.41 20.12
CA TRP A 270 -10.49 -1.82 18.80
C TRP A 270 -11.29 -0.52 18.85
N MET A 271 -10.69 0.55 18.42
CA MET A 271 -11.29 1.89 18.46
C MET A 271 -11.40 2.43 17.04
N ASP A 272 -12.60 2.86 16.67
CA ASP A 272 -12.80 3.67 15.49
C ASP A 272 -12.09 5.01 15.69
N TYR A 273 -11.37 5.45 14.68
CA TYR A 273 -10.91 6.81 14.69
C TYR A 273 -12.06 7.76 14.39
N THR A 274 -12.64 8.29 15.40
CA THR A 274 -13.55 9.44 15.29
C THR A 274 -12.73 10.70 15.53
N ALA A 275 -12.32 11.40 14.46
CA ALA A 275 -11.84 12.75 14.62
C ALA A 275 -12.93 13.55 15.33
N SER A 276 -12.73 13.86 16.61
CA SER A 276 -13.62 14.81 17.29
C SER A 276 -13.45 16.14 16.57
N ALA A 277 -14.54 16.67 16.03
CA ALA A 277 -14.55 18.03 15.52
C ALA A 277 -14.07 18.95 16.65
N PRO A 278 -13.18 19.92 16.40
CA PRO A 278 -12.81 20.88 17.40
C PRO A 278 -14.09 21.60 17.88
N GLU A 279 -14.34 21.58 19.18
CA GLU A 279 -15.40 22.37 19.81
C GLU A 279 -15.15 23.88 19.62
#